data_b2c7198552e38d316113150407409805
#
_entry.id   b2c7198552e38d316113150407409805
#
_cell.length_a   1.000
_cell.length_b   1.000
_cell.length_c   1.000
_cell.angle_alpha   90.00
_cell.angle_beta   90.00
_cell.angle_gamma   90.00
#
_symmetry.space_group_name_H-M   'P 1'
#
loop_
_entity.id
_entity.type
_entity.pdbx_description
1 polymer ?
#
loop_
_entity_poly.entity_id
_entity_poly.type
_entity_poly.pdbx_seq_one_letter_code
_entity_poly.pdbx_strand_id
1 'polypeptide(L)'
;MTEKRPVCTSGIVSRMKAGMFTCHGWPSVCRDETGTLSVVCSGYRCLHICPFGKTLLFQSRDDGKTWSAPIVVNDTALDDRDAGILSLGGQHLMVTWFVHPAHVYLDRFAAGIKNDASVREAPVVLGALAAWEAYRDRPELGGSFIRHSYDGGMTWGETIRIPVSSPHGPTRLSDGRLLYVGKQMYAAEEPDGIVAAYESRD
;
A
#
# COMPACT_ATOMS: atom_id res chain seq x y z
N MET A 1 -19.45 30.65 -21.75
CA MET A 1 -18.39 29.63 -21.76
C MET A 1 -19.06 28.27 -21.60
N THR A 2 -19.01 27.41 -22.62
CA THR A 2 -19.55 26.06 -22.55
C THR A 2 -18.61 25.24 -21.66
N GLU A 3 -19.13 24.78 -20.55
CA GLU A 3 -18.43 23.90 -19.61
C GLU A 3 -18.02 22.60 -20.34
N LYS A 4 -16.73 22.42 -20.61
CA LYS A 4 -16.22 21.17 -21.21
C LYS A 4 -16.26 20.10 -20.13
N ARG A 5 -17.25 19.22 -20.18
CA ARG A 5 -17.26 18.02 -19.34
C ARG A 5 -16.23 17.02 -19.88
N PRO A 6 -15.37 16.46 -19.01
CA PRO A 6 -14.43 15.43 -19.45
C PRO A 6 -15.22 14.19 -19.93
N VAL A 7 -14.78 13.63 -21.05
CA VAL A 7 -15.27 12.31 -21.51
C VAL A 7 -14.47 11.25 -20.74
N CYS A 8 -15.17 10.49 -19.92
CA CYS A 8 -14.57 9.43 -19.11
C CYS A 8 -15.07 8.07 -19.55
N THR A 9 -14.15 7.11 -19.64
CA THR A 9 -14.46 5.68 -19.72
C THR A 9 -14.03 5.01 -18.43
N SER A 10 -14.69 3.91 -18.06
CA SER A 10 -14.36 3.15 -16.87
C SER A 10 -14.07 1.69 -17.21
N GLY A 11 -13.21 1.05 -16.42
CA GLY A 11 -12.89 -0.36 -16.52
C GLY A 11 -12.65 -0.96 -15.15
N ILE A 12 -12.46 -2.27 -15.09
CA ILE A 12 -12.20 -3.01 -13.86
C ILE A 12 -10.79 -3.58 -13.93
N VAL A 13 -9.94 -3.19 -12.98
CA VAL A 13 -8.59 -3.72 -12.82
C VAL A 13 -8.62 -5.15 -12.28
N SER A 14 -9.39 -5.37 -11.23
CA SER A 14 -9.54 -6.68 -10.58
C SER A 14 -10.92 -6.82 -9.96
N ARG A 15 -11.46 -8.01 -10.04
CA ARG A 15 -12.72 -8.37 -9.37
C ARG A 15 -12.59 -9.74 -8.71
N MET A 16 -12.68 -9.76 -7.39
CA MET A 16 -12.85 -11.00 -6.64
C MET A 16 -14.31 -11.41 -6.66
N LYS A 17 -14.61 -12.66 -6.97
CA LYS A 17 -15.99 -13.10 -7.17
C LYS A 17 -16.77 -13.23 -5.87
N ALA A 18 -16.20 -13.90 -4.89
CA ALA A 18 -16.79 -14.10 -3.57
C ALA A 18 -15.71 -14.61 -2.60
N GLY A 19 -15.99 -14.49 -1.31
CA GLY A 19 -15.10 -14.98 -0.25
C GLY A 19 -14.79 -13.91 0.78
N MET A 20 -13.96 -14.27 1.74
CA MET A 20 -13.60 -13.40 2.85
C MET A 20 -12.59 -12.32 2.45
N PHE A 21 -11.65 -12.64 1.57
CA PHE A 21 -10.51 -11.76 1.23
C PHE A 21 -10.73 -11.05 -0.11
N THR A 22 -11.87 -10.41 -0.27
CA THR A 22 -12.30 -9.82 -1.56
C THR A 22 -12.12 -8.31 -1.65
N CYS A 23 -11.70 -7.65 -0.58
CA CYS A 23 -11.49 -6.21 -0.58
C CYS A 23 -10.07 -5.87 -1.07
N HIS A 24 -10.02 -5.03 -2.11
CA HIS A 24 -8.82 -4.36 -2.58
C HIS A 24 -9.04 -2.86 -2.42
N GLY A 25 -8.19 -2.19 -1.66
CA GLY A 25 -8.37 -0.78 -1.32
C GLY A 25 -7.14 0.07 -1.61
N TRP A 26 -7.37 1.38 -1.62
CA TRP A 26 -6.33 2.41 -1.75
C TRP A 26 -5.42 2.20 -2.96
N PRO A 27 -5.97 2.16 -4.19
CA PRO A 27 -5.16 1.96 -5.38
C PRO A 27 -4.34 3.18 -5.73
N SER A 28 -3.14 2.95 -6.22
CA SER A 28 -2.27 3.93 -6.84
C SER A 28 -1.82 3.44 -8.20
N VAL A 29 -1.58 4.34 -9.16
CA VAL A 29 -1.23 3.99 -10.52
C VAL A 29 -0.06 4.83 -11.03
N CYS A 30 0.83 4.20 -11.78
CA CYS A 30 1.80 4.90 -12.61
C CYS A 30 1.81 4.31 -14.03
N ARG A 31 2.40 5.06 -14.96
CA ARG A 31 2.74 4.61 -16.31
C ARG A 31 4.24 4.71 -16.48
N ASP A 32 4.87 3.66 -16.96
CA ASP A 32 6.28 3.68 -17.31
C ASP A 32 6.53 4.18 -18.75
N GLU A 33 7.80 4.30 -19.12
CA GLU A 33 8.19 4.80 -20.45
C GLU A 33 7.86 3.82 -21.58
N THR A 34 7.59 2.56 -21.29
CA THR A 34 7.12 1.57 -22.26
C THR A 34 5.63 1.67 -22.53
N GLY A 35 4.92 2.50 -21.74
CA GLY A 35 3.46 2.64 -21.79
C GLY A 35 2.72 1.67 -20.86
N THR A 36 3.42 0.80 -20.15
CA THR A 36 2.80 -0.13 -19.19
C THR A 36 2.17 0.63 -18.03
N LEU A 37 0.90 0.38 -17.76
CA LEU A 37 0.23 0.83 -16.56
C LEU A 37 0.48 -0.17 -15.44
N SER A 38 0.91 0.33 -14.29
CA SER A 38 1.11 -0.45 -13.07
C SER A 38 0.23 0.10 -11.96
N VAL A 39 -0.65 -0.72 -11.42
CA VAL A 39 -1.54 -0.38 -10.31
C VAL A 39 -1.14 -1.19 -9.10
N VAL A 40 -0.90 -0.53 -7.97
CA VAL A 40 -0.74 -1.21 -6.68
C VAL A 40 -1.93 -0.90 -5.76
N CYS A 41 -2.21 -1.81 -4.86
CA CYS A 41 -3.23 -1.62 -3.82
C CYS A 41 -2.92 -2.48 -2.59
N SER A 42 -3.57 -2.16 -1.47
CA SER A 42 -3.68 -3.09 -0.36
C SER A 42 -4.74 -4.13 -0.69
N GLY A 43 -4.35 -5.36 -0.89
CA GLY A 43 -5.23 -6.41 -1.37
C GLY A 43 -5.42 -7.57 -0.41
N TYR A 44 -6.29 -8.49 -0.80
CA TYR A 44 -6.68 -9.69 -0.03
C TYR A 44 -7.15 -9.37 1.39
N ARG A 45 -7.92 -8.29 1.51
CA ARG A 45 -8.44 -7.82 2.79
C ARG A 45 -9.88 -8.31 2.99
N CYS A 46 -10.23 -8.59 4.22
CA CYS A 46 -11.62 -8.81 4.62
C CYS A 46 -12.24 -7.58 5.29
N LEU A 47 -11.41 -6.70 5.85
CA LEU A 47 -11.82 -5.46 6.55
C LEU A 47 -10.84 -4.32 6.24
N HIS A 48 -11.22 -3.11 6.66
CA HIS A 48 -10.34 -1.94 6.66
C HIS A 48 -9.07 -2.19 7.52
N ILE A 49 -9.24 -2.73 8.72
CA ILE A 49 -8.16 -3.24 9.56
C ILE A 49 -8.10 -4.74 9.36
N CYS A 50 -7.05 -5.23 8.74
CA CYS A 50 -7.00 -6.61 8.28
C CYS A 50 -5.61 -7.22 8.43
N PRO A 51 -5.42 -8.22 9.29
CA PRO A 51 -4.12 -8.85 9.49
C PRO A 51 -3.60 -9.62 8.26
N PHE A 52 -4.38 -9.69 7.19
CA PHE A 52 -4.05 -10.41 5.96
C PHE A 52 -3.75 -9.48 4.78
N GLY A 53 -3.69 -8.16 5.02
CA GLY A 53 -3.44 -7.16 3.98
C GLY A 53 -2.06 -7.32 3.35
N LYS A 54 -2.00 -7.32 2.02
CA LYS A 54 -0.78 -7.44 1.21
C LYS A 54 -0.69 -6.31 0.21
N THR A 55 0.52 -5.96 -0.21
CA THR A 55 0.71 -5.08 -1.36
C THR A 55 0.64 -5.90 -2.64
N LEU A 56 -0.37 -5.61 -3.46
CA LEU A 56 -0.59 -6.26 -4.76
C LEU A 56 -0.26 -5.30 -5.90
N LEU A 57 0.29 -5.85 -6.98
CA LEU A 57 0.53 -5.17 -8.26
C LEU A 57 -0.32 -5.81 -9.35
N PHE A 58 -0.93 -4.98 -10.20
CA PHE A 58 -1.58 -5.35 -11.45
C PHE A 58 -0.99 -4.55 -12.57
N GLN A 59 -0.80 -5.16 -13.75
CA GLN A 59 -0.21 -4.50 -14.91
C GLN A 59 -1.10 -4.62 -16.13
N SER A 60 -1.11 -3.55 -16.94
CA SER A 60 -1.74 -3.51 -18.26
C SER A 60 -0.76 -2.98 -19.28
N ARG A 61 -0.70 -3.65 -20.44
CA ARG A 61 0.13 -3.27 -21.60
C ARG A 61 -0.69 -2.79 -22.79
N ASP A 62 -1.99 -2.59 -22.60
CA ASP A 62 -2.97 -2.25 -23.62
C ASP A 62 -3.89 -1.09 -23.19
N ASP A 63 -3.32 -0.12 -22.48
CA ASP A 63 -4.02 1.06 -21.97
C ASP A 63 -5.21 0.75 -21.06
N GLY A 64 -5.07 -0.27 -20.21
CA GLY A 64 -6.07 -0.63 -19.20
C GLY A 64 -7.23 -1.46 -19.73
N LYS A 65 -7.16 -1.98 -20.96
CA LYS A 65 -8.20 -2.86 -21.51
C LYS A 65 -8.17 -4.23 -20.86
N THR A 66 -6.97 -4.78 -20.65
CA THR A 66 -6.76 -6.02 -19.89
C THR A 66 -5.70 -5.84 -18.81
N TRP A 67 -5.79 -6.66 -17.76
CA TRP A 67 -4.92 -6.59 -16.59
C TRP A 67 -4.38 -7.98 -16.24
N SER A 68 -3.16 -8.00 -15.72
CA SER A 68 -2.53 -9.23 -15.23
C SER A 68 -3.30 -9.83 -14.05
N ALA A 69 -3.00 -11.08 -13.73
CA ALA A 69 -3.26 -11.61 -12.40
C ALA A 69 -2.49 -10.78 -11.33
N PRO A 70 -2.96 -10.78 -10.08
CA PRO A 70 -2.27 -10.06 -9.01
C PRO A 70 -0.88 -10.65 -8.76
N ILE A 71 0.11 -9.77 -8.66
CA ILE A 71 1.48 -10.08 -8.25
C ILE A 71 1.63 -9.58 -6.81
N VAL A 72 2.06 -10.43 -5.89
CA VAL A 72 2.35 -10.03 -4.51
C VAL A 72 3.72 -9.35 -4.49
N VAL A 73 3.73 -8.05 -4.19
CA VAL A 73 4.97 -7.28 -4.04
C VAL A 73 5.52 -7.42 -2.64
N ASN A 74 4.63 -7.41 -1.65
CA ASN A 74 4.98 -7.45 -0.24
C ASN A 74 3.91 -8.16 0.58
N ASP A 75 4.37 -8.98 1.55
CA ASP A 75 3.55 -9.75 2.48
C ASP A 75 4.35 -9.89 3.77
N THR A 76 4.20 -8.90 4.66
CA THR A 76 4.91 -8.91 5.95
C THR A 76 4.16 -9.73 7.01
N ALA A 77 4.73 -9.84 8.19
CA ALA A 77 4.07 -10.49 9.32
C ALA A 77 2.84 -9.72 9.84
N LEU A 78 2.70 -8.46 9.45
CA LEU A 78 1.63 -7.56 9.89
C LEU A 78 0.81 -7.06 8.68
N ASP A 79 -0.08 -6.09 8.90
CA ASP A 79 -0.97 -5.54 7.86
C ASP A 79 -0.23 -4.54 6.95
N ASP A 80 0.06 -4.92 5.71
CA ASP A 80 0.64 -4.04 4.70
C ASP A 80 -0.43 -3.11 4.13
N ARG A 81 -0.23 -1.78 4.27
CA ARG A 81 -1.26 -0.78 4.04
C ARG A 81 -0.87 0.30 3.04
N ASP A 82 -1.90 0.79 2.36
CA ASP A 82 -1.93 2.04 1.60
C ASP A 82 -0.76 2.19 0.63
N ALA A 83 -0.64 1.20 -0.26
CA ALA A 83 0.46 1.12 -1.22
C ALA A 83 0.46 2.29 -2.20
N GLY A 84 1.67 2.82 -2.47
CA GLY A 84 1.94 3.77 -3.53
C GLY A 84 2.87 3.18 -4.59
N ILE A 85 2.82 3.68 -5.80
CA ILE A 85 3.73 3.29 -6.88
C ILE A 85 4.17 4.48 -7.70
N LEU A 86 5.44 4.50 -8.08
CA LEU A 86 6.04 5.53 -8.94
C LEU A 86 6.95 4.87 -9.97
N SER A 87 6.90 5.36 -11.22
CA SER A 87 7.89 5.06 -12.25
C SER A 87 9.05 6.05 -12.15
N LEU A 88 10.27 5.52 -12.05
CA LEU A 88 11.50 6.30 -11.95
C LEU A 88 12.26 6.39 -13.28
N GLY A 89 11.72 5.83 -14.36
CA GLY A 89 12.25 5.81 -15.71
C GLY A 89 12.59 4.39 -16.19
N GLY A 90 12.50 4.14 -17.49
CA GLY A 90 12.67 2.80 -18.04
C GLY A 90 11.73 1.79 -17.38
N GLN A 91 12.30 0.70 -16.89
CA GLN A 91 11.59 -0.34 -16.13
C GLN A 91 11.76 -0.20 -14.61
N HIS A 92 12.30 0.93 -14.13
CA HIS A 92 12.50 1.17 -12.72
C HIS A 92 11.20 1.62 -12.04
N LEU A 93 10.68 0.81 -11.14
CA LEU A 93 9.50 1.08 -10.33
C LEU A 93 9.90 1.19 -8.84
N MET A 94 9.23 2.06 -8.11
CA MET A 94 9.31 2.13 -6.67
C MET A 94 7.91 1.94 -6.09
N VAL A 95 7.77 1.04 -5.11
CA VAL A 95 6.55 0.83 -4.33
C VAL A 95 6.77 1.27 -2.91
N THR A 96 5.76 1.92 -2.33
CA THR A 96 5.73 2.35 -0.93
C THR A 96 4.59 1.70 -0.19
N TRP A 97 4.73 1.47 1.09
CA TRP A 97 3.65 1.04 1.99
C TRP A 97 3.99 1.38 3.44
N PHE A 98 3.03 1.24 4.33
CA PHE A 98 3.30 1.32 5.76
C PHE A 98 2.65 0.16 6.53
N VAL A 99 3.15 -0.06 7.74
CA VAL A 99 2.70 -1.09 8.65
C VAL A 99 2.60 -0.49 10.05
N HIS A 100 1.47 -0.61 10.73
CA HIS A 100 1.40 -0.29 12.14
C HIS A 100 2.09 -1.39 12.98
N PRO A 101 2.78 -1.06 14.06
CA PRO A 101 3.26 -2.05 15.03
C PRO A 101 2.12 -2.87 15.62
N ALA A 102 2.40 -4.11 16.01
CA ALA A 102 1.37 -5.04 16.50
C ALA A 102 0.56 -4.47 17.69
N HIS A 103 1.20 -3.80 18.64
CA HIS A 103 0.52 -3.22 19.81
C HIS A 103 -0.58 -2.23 19.41
N VAL A 104 -0.42 -1.48 18.31
CA VAL A 104 -1.44 -0.54 17.82
C VAL A 104 -2.72 -1.27 17.42
N TYR A 105 -2.59 -2.43 16.78
CA TYR A 105 -3.75 -3.25 16.44
C TYR A 105 -4.40 -3.89 17.66
N LEU A 106 -3.59 -4.42 18.57
CA LEU A 106 -4.06 -5.11 19.76
C LEU A 106 -4.77 -4.16 20.73
N ASP A 107 -4.19 -2.99 20.97
CA ASP A 107 -4.69 -2.06 21.96
C ASP A 107 -5.80 -1.14 21.43
N ARG A 108 -5.73 -0.77 20.14
CA ARG A 108 -6.63 0.23 19.57
C ARG A 108 -7.74 -0.37 18.71
N PHE A 109 -7.43 -1.34 17.86
CA PHE A 109 -8.38 -1.80 16.84
C PHE A 109 -9.13 -3.08 17.23
N ALA A 110 -8.52 -3.99 17.99
CA ALA A 110 -9.15 -5.25 18.36
C ALA A 110 -10.46 -5.06 19.13
N ALA A 111 -10.49 -4.11 20.06
CA ALA A 111 -11.68 -3.80 20.85
C ALA A 111 -12.84 -3.28 19.97
N GLY A 112 -12.54 -2.42 18.99
CA GLY A 112 -13.52 -1.93 18.03
C GLY A 112 -14.13 -3.06 17.20
N ILE A 113 -13.29 -3.95 16.68
CA ILE A 113 -13.75 -5.13 15.89
C ILE A 113 -14.60 -6.06 16.75
N LYS A 114 -14.20 -6.32 17.98
CA LYS A 114 -14.93 -7.19 18.92
C LYS A 114 -16.33 -6.66 19.24
N ASN A 115 -16.48 -5.35 19.34
CA ASN A 115 -17.73 -4.70 19.75
C ASN A 115 -18.66 -4.37 18.57
N ASP A 116 -18.21 -4.58 17.34
CA ASP A 116 -19.01 -4.32 16.13
C ASP A 116 -19.66 -5.63 15.64
N ALA A 117 -20.91 -5.84 16.01
CA ALA A 117 -21.68 -7.02 15.60
C ALA A 117 -21.92 -7.10 14.08
N SER A 118 -21.71 -6.03 13.32
CA SER A 118 -21.85 -6.05 11.85
C SER A 118 -20.64 -6.69 11.16
N VAL A 119 -19.51 -6.84 11.85
CA VAL A 119 -18.27 -7.42 11.30
C VAL A 119 -18.36 -8.95 11.32
N ARG A 120 -18.79 -9.53 10.22
CA ARG A 120 -18.95 -10.99 10.07
C ARG A 120 -17.64 -11.75 10.19
N GLU A 121 -16.54 -11.14 9.76
CA GLU A 121 -15.18 -11.67 9.75
C GLU A 121 -14.46 -11.54 11.11
N ALA A 122 -15.10 -10.89 12.10
CA ALA A 122 -14.49 -10.64 13.40
C ALA A 122 -13.82 -11.86 14.05
N PRO A 123 -14.42 -13.05 14.08
CA PRO A 123 -13.77 -14.21 14.72
C PRO A 123 -12.42 -14.57 14.09
N VAL A 124 -12.31 -14.50 12.76
CA VAL A 124 -11.07 -14.81 12.04
C VAL A 124 -10.03 -13.72 12.24
N VAL A 125 -10.44 -12.45 12.15
CA VAL A 125 -9.55 -11.30 12.36
C VAL A 125 -9.03 -11.27 13.79
N LEU A 126 -9.90 -11.43 14.77
CA LEU A 126 -9.50 -11.45 16.20
C LEU A 126 -8.60 -12.64 16.52
N GLY A 127 -8.84 -13.80 15.92
CA GLY A 127 -7.96 -14.96 16.06
C GLY A 127 -6.55 -14.69 15.51
N ALA A 128 -6.45 -14.06 14.34
CA ALA A 128 -5.16 -13.66 13.78
C ALA A 128 -4.47 -12.57 14.61
N LEU A 129 -5.22 -11.56 15.07
CA LEU A 129 -4.66 -10.52 15.95
C LEU A 129 -4.17 -11.10 17.29
N ALA A 130 -4.85 -12.10 17.85
CA ALA A 130 -4.37 -12.76 19.07
C ALA A 130 -2.99 -13.41 18.90
N ALA A 131 -2.68 -13.94 17.70
CA ALA A 131 -1.36 -14.46 17.39
C ALA A 131 -0.29 -13.36 17.34
N TRP A 132 -0.67 -12.12 17.07
CA TRP A 132 0.26 -10.97 17.06
C TRP A 132 0.72 -10.52 18.44
N GLU A 133 0.18 -11.10 19.51
CA GLU A 133 0.73 -10.88 20.86
C GLU A 133 2.22 -11.23 20.91
N ALA A 134 2.69 -12.19 20.11
CA ALA A 134 4.10 -12.53 19.94
C ALA A 134 4.95 -11.40 19.33
N TYR A 135 4.32 -10.42 18.69
CA TYR A 135 4.97 -9.26 18.05
C TYR A 135 4.75 -7.96 18.83
N ARG A 136 4.09 -7.99 19.99
CA ARG A 136 3.73 -6.79 20.75
C ARG A 136 4.93 -5.89 21.03
N ASP A 137 6.03 -6.48 21.46
CA ASP A 137 7.26 -5.79 21.84
C ASP A 137 8.28 -5.72 20.69
N ARG A 138 7.78 -5.77 19.44
CA ARG A 138 8.57 -5.70 18.20
C ARG A 138 8.16 -4.48 17.36
N PRO A 139 8.37 -3.23 17.89
CA PRO A 139 7.97 -2.01 17.18
C PRO A 139 8.69 -1.84 15.83
N GLU A 140 9.86 -2.44 15.66
CA GLU A 140 10.63 -2.42 14.42
C GLU A 140 9.93 -3.13 13.25
N LEU A 141 8.93 -3.98 13.50
CA LEU A 141 8.09 -4.57 12.44
C LEU A 141 7.12 -3.56 11.84
N GLY A 142 6.77 -2.49 12.57
CA GLY A 142 5.99 -1.37 12.04
C GLY A 142 6.88 -0.31 11.40
N GLY A 143 6.30 0.55 10.58
CA GLY A 143 7.00 1.66 9.93
C GLY A 143 6.52 1.94 8.52
N SER A 144 7.25 2.81 7.85
CA SER A 144 7.05 3.13 6.43
C SER A 144 8.21 2.57 5.63
N PHE A 145 7.90 2.04 4.45
CA PHE A 145 8.86 1.26 3.68
C PHE A 145 8.74 1.53 2.20
N ILE A 146 9.84 1.28 1.48
CA ILE A 146 9.89 1.25 0.02
C ILE A 146 10.60 -0.02 -0.46
N ARG A 147 10.31 -0.39 -1.71
CA ARG A 147 11.06 -1.35 -2.51
C ARG A 147 11.23 -0.84 -3.93
N HIS A 148 12.33 -1.22 -4.54
CA HIS A 148 12.61 -0.96 -5.95
C HIS A 148 12.53 -2.24 -6.77
N SER A 149 12.02 -2.10 -8.00
CA SER A 149 12.13 -3.09 -9.07
C SER A 149 12.82 -2.45 -10.24
N TYR A 150 13.76 -3.14 -10.86
CA TYR A 150 14.51 -2.69 -12.03
C TYR A 150 14.14 -3.45 -13.31
N ASP A 151 13.15 -4.33 -13.24
CA ASP A 151 12.70 -5.22 -14.29
C ASP A 151 11.18 -5.11 -14.56
N GLY A 152 10.61 -3.93 -14.30
CA GLY A 152 9.20 -3.65 -14.54
C GLY A 152 8.24 -4.36 -13.57
N GLY A 153 8.69 -4.68 -12.35
CA GLY A 153 7.85 -5.27 -11.31
C GLY A 153 7.87 -6.80 -11.27
N MET A 154 8.77 -7.44 -12.01
CA MET A 154 8.92 -8.91 -11.98
C MET A 154 9.64 -9.38 -10.72
N THR A 155 10.67 -8.65 -10.32
CA THR A 155 11.38 -8.88 -9.05
C THR A 155 11.51 -7.59 -8.25
N TRP A 156 11.64 -7.73 -6.93
CA TRP A 156 11.70 -6.62 -5.99
C TRP A 156 12.92 -6.75 -5.08
N GLY A 157 13.65 -5.65 -4.94
CA GLY A 157 14.81 -5.55 -4.08
C GLY A 157 14.48 -5.61 -2.59
N GLU A 158 15.47 -5.29 -1.77
CA GLU A 158 15.33 -5.24 -0.32
C GLU A 158 14.33 -4.19 0.15
N THR A 159 13.74 -4.43 1.32
CA THR A 159 12.88 -3.46 2.00
C THR A 159 13.73 -2.38 2.65
N ILE A 160 13.48 -1.13 2.29
CA ILE A 160 14.16 0.04 2.84
C ILE A 160 13.16 0.79 3.72
N ARG A 161 13.55 1.06 4.97
CA ARG A 161 12.75 1.90 5.88
C ARG A 161 12.90 3.36 5.53
N ILE A 162 11.79 4.10 5.56
CA ILE A 162 11.75 5.54 5.33
C ILE A 162 11.00 6.23 6.47
N PRO A 163 11.25 7.54 6.73
CA PRO A 163 10.71 8.22 7.90
C PRO A 163 9.27 8.72 7.73
N VAL A 164 8.72 8.71 6.51
CA VAL A 164 7.43 9.33 6.20
C VAL A 164 6.51 8.38 5.47
N SER A 165 5.21 8.51 5.72
CA SER A 165 4.16 7.75 5.04
C SER A 165 3.01 8.66 4.64
N SER A 166 2.50 8.43 3.44
CA SER A 166 1.15 8.83 3.04
C SER A 166 0.61 7.78 2.07
N PRO A 167 -0.71 7.64 1.96
CA PRO A 167 -1.30 6.88 0.87
C PRO A 167 -0.76 7.36 -0.48
N HIS A 168 -0.57 6.44 -1.42
CA HIS A 168 -0.19 6.72 -2.82
C HIS A 168 1.28 7.12 -3.08
N GLY A 169 2.11 7.23 -2.03
CA GLY A 169 3.56 7.40 -2.18
C GLY A 169 4.01 8.82 -2.57
N PRO A 170 5.29 8.97 -2.95
CA PRO A 170 5.87 10.22 -3.37
C PRO A 170 5.47 10.64 -4.78
N THR A 171 5.83 11.86 -5.14
CA THR A 171 5.74 12.36 -6.52
C THR A 171 7.12 12.70 -7.06
N ARG A 172 7.30 12.57 -8.39
CA ARG A 172 8.48 13.05 -9.09
C ARG A 172 8.26 14.47 -9.57
N LEU A 173 9.16 15.36 -9.19
CA LEU A 173 9.18 16.76 -9.62
C LEU A 173 9.75 16.87 -11.04
N SER A 174 9.50 18.00 -11.69
CA SER A 174 9.97 18.28 -13.06
C SER A 174 11.50 18.33 -13.20
N ASP A 175 12.20 18.57 -12.11
CA ASP A 175 13.67 18.57 -12.04
C ASP A 175 14.28 17.20 -11.68
N GLY A 176 13.44 16.17 -11.58
CA GLY A 176 13.83 14.79 -11.32
C GLY A 176 13.87 14.40 -9.83
N ARG A 177 13.82 15.35 -8.91
CA ARG A 177 13.75 15.06 -7.47
C ARG A 177 12.47 14.30 -7.13
N LEU A 178 12.53 13.48 -6.08
CA LEU A 178 11.36 12.88 -5.47
C LEU A 178 10.95 13.70 -4.26
N LEU A 179 9.67 14.01 -4.16
CA LEU A 179 9.08 14.67 -3.00
C LEU A 179 8.07 13.75 -2.35
N TYR A 180 8.28 13.41 -1.08
CA TYR A 180 7.35 12.65 -0.29
C TYR A 180 6.85 13.49 0.89
N VAL A 181 5.61 13.93 0.79
CA VAL A 181 4.93 14.66 1.86
C VAL A 181 3.96 13.69 2.55
N GLY A 182 4.09 13.55 3.85
CA GLY A 182 3.25 12.62 4.58
C GLY A 182 3.40 12.75 6.09
N LYS A 183 2.76 11.83 6.78
CA LYS A 183 2.84 11.72 8.23
C LYS A 183 4.10 10.95 8.60
N GLN A 184 4.86 11.50 9.51
CA GLN A 184 5.92 10.81 10.18
C GLN A 184 5.31 9.79 11.15
N MET A 185 5.59 8.52 10.93
CA MET A 185 5.05 7.44 11.74
C MET A 185 6.15 6.47 12.13
N TYR A 186 6.27 6.20 13.43
CA TYR A 186 7.19 5.20 13.97
C TYR A 186 8.67 5.44 13.58
N ALA A 187 9.04 6.68 13.33
CA ALA A 187 10.44 7.07 13.16
C ALA A 187 11.13 7.06 14.53
N ALA A 188 12.31 6.47 14.61
CA ALA A 188 12.99 6.26 15.87
C ALA A 188 13.41 7.55 16.61
N GLU A 189 13.54 8.67 15.90
CA GLU A 189 14.16 9.91 16.40
C GLU A 189 13.20 11.11 16.44
N GLU A 190 11.96 10.96 15.95
CA GLU A 190 11.03 12.08 15.81
C GLU A 190 9.65 11.74 16.36
N PRO A 191 8.90 12.72 16.91
CA PRO A 191 7.56 12.49 17.40
C PRO A 191 6.61 11.99 16.32
N ASP A 192 5.84 10.95 16.61
CA ASP A 192 4.80 10.46 15.72
C ASP A 192 3.74 11.53 15.41
N GLY A 193 3.29 11.55 14.18
CA GLY A 193 2.17 12.36 13.75
C GLY A 193 2.50 13.73 13.19
N ILE A 194 3.77 14.08 13.09
CA ILE A 194 4.21 15.26 12.37
C ILE A 194 3.96 15.07 10.87
N VAL A 195 3.44 16.08 10.21
CA VAL A 195 3.42 16.14 8.73
C VAL A 195 4.76 16.73 8.29
N ALA A 196 5.51 15.96 7.51
CA ALA A 196 6.85 16.32 7.04
C ALA A 196 6.97 16.13 5.53
N ALA A 197 7.92 16.82 4.94
CA ALA A 197 8.29 16.70 3.54
C ALA A 197 9.76 16.23 3.46
N TYR A 198 9.98 15.19 2.69
CA TYR A 198 11.31 14.64 2.44
C TYR A 198 11.61 14.68 0.95
N GLU A 199 12.84 14.98 0.61
CA GLU A 199 13.34 14.96 -0.76
C GLU A 199 14.42 13.92 -0.93
N SER A 200 14.40 13.22 -2.07
CA SER A 200 15.54 12.42 -2.56
C SER A 200 15.95 12.95 -3.92
N ARG A 201 17.25 12.94 -4.21
CA ARG A 201 17.82 13.37 -5.49
C ARG A 201 18.42 12.22 -6.28
N ASP A 202 18.46 11.07 -5.71
CA ASP A 202 19.09 9.83 -6.18
C ASP A 202 18.17 8.61 -5.99
#